data_a6626aff28231ab7f165da65c897b750
#
_entry.id   a6626aff28231ab7f165da65c897b750
#
_cell.length_a   1.000
_cell.length_b   1.000
_cell.length_c   1.000
_cell.angle_alpha   90.00
_cell.angle_beta   90.00
_cell.angle_gamma   90.00
#
_symmetry.space_group_name_H-M   'P 1'
#
loop_
_entity.id
_entity.type
_entity.pdbx_description
1 polymer ?
#
loop_
_entity_poly.entity_id
_entity_poly.type
_entity_poly.pdbx_seq_one_letter_code
_entity_poly.pdbx_strand_id
1 'polypeptide(L)'
;MICLPSIVLIDDTKDDLDEIQSSLVQAGYPCFPILYQNDEPNNLSGIDHVKIEMINPRVIITDLNLQELQVDAVKLVGPIVEVLKKLASDGPYLLYFWSKNASTVEKVMELISERYSDLNFPLYWGVLDKSEFKSKKQNLTNKVAKLFVENPMFNALFSWENRVTVAAQNTVDSLFKLAKPVEINDIAQFQSETTTNLQEMLAVIGNETIGIQNAKLEPEVAIEQGLEPVLYDHIASNVNIDPAIWRDAVKEIGTKLRAKESVKAFLNSFYHIEELTEGSPKNKRGSWIELNHDYFNDKNNELKIKRNLGRKIKTLINEEFIDNTQGTKDTRVQAHEAITLGFLELSAECDQAQRKTKLNKYFLSAMIPLEYEEFTKFRGGNSDTKHAGIYRVPNVRINGKEYIIKVSFLYQVGSIPDVSKWLGKPLFRLKNQILSDISFKASQHATRPGIIRFD
;
A
#
# COMPACT_ATOMS: atom_id res chain seq x y z
N MET A 1 -3.09 8.04 19.69
CA MET A 1 -3.81 8.47 18.47
C MET A 1 -5.17 7.81 18.52
N ILE A 2 -6.26 8.55 18.40
CA ILE A 2 -7.64 8.02 18.43
C ILE A 2 -8.13 8.07 16.98
N CYS A 3 -8.56 6.92 16.41
CA CYS A 3 -9.17 6.89 15.09
C CYS A 3 -10.43 7.75 15.09
N LEU A 4 -10.50 8.69 14.15
CA LEU A 4 -11.69 9.53 13.96
C LEU A 4 -12.73 8.79 13.11
N PRO A 5 -14.03 9.13 13.28
CA PRO A 5 -15.08 8.50 12.49
C PRO A 5 -14.89 8.73 10.99
N SER A 6 -15.27 7.72 10.20
CA SER A 6 -15.19 7.77 8.73
C SER A 6 -16.20 8.70 8.07
N ILE A 7 -17.17 9.23 8.83
CA ILE A 7 -18.20 10.16 8.35
C ILE A 7 -17.88 11.55 8.88
N VAL A 8 -17.74 12.52 7.97
CA VAL A 8 -17.56 13.94 8.32
C VAL A 8 -18.76 14.73 7.85
N LEU A 9 -19.24 15.61 8.72
CA LEU A 9 -20.37 16.50 8.48
C LEU A 9 -19.90 17.94 8.42
N ILE A 10 -20.37 18.72 7.46
CA ILE A 10 -20.00 20.13 7.32
C ILE A 10 -21.23 20.95 7.00
N ASP A 11 -21.46 21.97 7.79
CA ASP A 11 -22.53 22.94 7.58
C ASP A 11 -22.09 24.31 8.16
N ASP A 12 -22.57 25.41 7.63
CA ASP A 12 -22.34 26.76 8.17
C ASP A 12 -23.34 27.12 9.25
N THR A 13 -24.40 26.32 9.39
CA THR A 13 -25.46 26.49 10.37
C THR A 13 -25.37 25.42 11.45
N LYS A 14 -25.13 25.82 12.70
CA LYS A 14 -24.97 24.90 13.83
C LYS A 14 -26.22 24.02 14.05
N ASP A 15 -27.42 24.58 13.94
CA ASP A 15 -28.66 23.86 14.18
C ASP A 15 -28.84 22.71 13.13
N ASP A 16 -28.55 22.96 11.87
CA ASP A 16 -28.61 21.94 10.80
C ASP A 16 -27.53 20.85 11.04
N LEU A 17 -26.32 21.23 11.43
CA LEU A 17 -25.22 20.33 11.76
C LEU A 17 -25.59 19.41 12.95
N ASP A 18 -26.15 19.95 14.01
CA ASP A 18 -26.57 19.22 15.20
C ASP A 18 -27.73 18.24 14.88
N GLU A 19 -28.63 18.61 13.96
CA GLU A 19 -29.74 17.75 13.51
C GLU A 19 -29.24 16.54 12.74
N ILE A 20 -28.33 16.74 11.78
CA ILE A 20 -27.71 15.63 11.01
C ILE A 20 -26.92 14.72 11.95
N GLN A 21 -26.07 15.30 12.80
CA GLN A 21 -25.26 14.56 13.76
C GLN A 21 -26.12 13.68 14.66
N SER A 22 -27.15 14.28 15.28
CA SER A 22 -28.07 13.56 16.17
C SER A 22 -28.73 12.38 15.48
N SER A 23 -29.13 12.55 14.21
CA SER A 23 -29.80 11.51 13.45
C SER A 23 -28.85 10.35 13.12
N LEU A 24 -27.59 10.63 12.74
CA LEU A 24 -26.60 9.61 12.47
C LEU A 24 -26.18 8.85 13.71
N VAL A 25 -25.94 9.55 14.82
CA VAL A 25 -25.56 8.95 16.11
C VAL A 25 -26.68 8.04 16.64
N GLN A 26 -27.96 8.44 16.52
CA GLN A 26 -29.10 7.58 16.88
C GLN A 26 -29.20 6.32 16.03
N ALA A 27 -28.70 6.39 14.80
CA ALA A 27 -28.60 5.23 13.88
C ALA A 27 -27.40 4.33 14.14
N GLY A 28 -26.51 4.70 15.05
CA GLY A 28 -25.27 3.97 15.32
C GLY A 28 -24.11 4.33 14.40
N TYR A 29 -24.21 5.41 13.63
CA TYR A 29 -23.14 5.90 12.76
C TYR A 29 -22.35 7.00 13.47
N PRO A 30 -21.11 6.74 13.94
CA PRO A 30 -20.27 7.78 14.49
C PRO A 30 -19.85 8.77 13.40
N CYS A 31 -19.94 10.06 13.71
CA CYS A 31 -19.61 11.11 12.76
C CYS A 31 -18.86 12.26 13.41
N PHE A 32 -18.10 13.01 12.61
CA PHE A 32 -17.33 14.16 13.04
C PHE A 32 -17.93 15.44 12.45
N PRO A 33 -18.59 16.28 13.28
CA PRO A 33 -19.18 17.52 12.82
C PRO A 33 -18.14 18.64 12.75
N ILE A 34 -18.16 19.42 11.67
CA ILE A 34 -17.33 20.60 11.46
C ILE A 34 -18.26 21.78 11.11
N LEU A 35 -18.27 22.81 11.94
CA LEU A 35 -18.97 24.05 11.62
C LEU A 35 -18.10 24.88 10.68
N TYR A 36 -18.58 25.18 9.48
CA TYR A 36 -17.89 26.04 8.54
C TYR A 36 -17.97 27.50 9.01
N GLN A 37 -16.83 28.19 9.11
CA GLN A 37 -16.75 29.54 9.63
C GLN A 37 -16.55 30.55 8.52
N ASN A 38 -17.42 31.55 8.48
CA ASN A 38 -17.36 32.66 7.52
C ASN A 38 -16.68 33.93 8.06
N ASP A 39 -16.46 34.01 9.39
CA ASP A 39 -15.91 35.18 10.04
C ASP A 39 -14.38 35.12 10.16
N GLU A 40 -13.72 36.21 9.81
CA GLU A 40 -12.28 36.42 9.81
C GLU A 40 -11.70 37.26 10.95
N PRO A 41 -11.98 37.04 12.25
CA PRO A 41 -11.23 37.80 13.26
C PRO A 41 -9.76 37.33 13.38
N ASN A 42 -9.42 36.08 12.95
CA ASN A 42 -8.10 35.47 13.15
C ASN A 42 -7.50 34.83 11.91
N ASN A 43 -7.90 35.18 10.72
CA ASN A 43 -7.50 34.53 9.44
C ASN A 43 -7.82 33.02 9.34
N LEU A 44 -8.76 32.52 10.14
CA LEU A 44 -9.19 31.11 10.13
C LEU A 44 -10.57 31.03 9.48
N SER A 45 -10.61 31.10 8.14
CA SER A 45 -11.83 30.89 7.38
C SER A 45 -12.09 29.41 7.09
N GLY A 46 -13.31 29.06 6.77
CA GLY A 46 -13.69 27.72 6.36
C GLY A 46 -13.57 26.71 7.49
N ILE A 47 -12.74 25.71 7.30
CA ILE A 47 -12.50 24.61 8.25
C ILE A 47 -11.08 24.63 8.87
N ASP A 48 -10.34 25.73 8.73
CA ASP A 48 -8.96 25.86 9.21
C ASP A 48 -8.80 25.81 10.73
N HIS A 49 -9.87 26.07 11.47
CA HIS A 49 -9.90 25.96 12.93
C HIS A 49 -9.86 24.50 13.43
N VAL A 50 -10.04 23.51 12.55
CA VAL A 50 -10.03 22.09 12.90
C VAL A 50 -8.72 21.45 12.44
N LYS A 51 -8.04 20.73 13.35
CA LYS A 51 -6.88 19.91 13.00
C LYS A 51 -7.35 18.61 12.36
N ILE A 52 -7.18 18.51 11.04
CA ILE A 52 -7.72 17.43 10.22
C ILE A 52 -6.65 16.34 9.91
N GLU A 53 -5.41 16.51 10.35
CA GLU A 53 -4.23 15.69 9.98
C GLU A 53 -4.42 14.17 10.17
N MET A 54 -5.48 13.76 10.86
CA MET A 54 -5.72 12.36 11.21
C MET A 54 -7.09 11.86 10.73
N ILE A 55 -7.84 12.68 9.97
CA ILE A 55 -9.15 12.30 9.44
C ILE A 55 -8.95 11.73 8.05
N ASN A 56 -9.44 10.50 7.85
CA ASN A 56 -9.49 9.88 6.53
C ASN A 56 -10.96 9.54 6.21
N PRO A 57 -11.78 10.55 5.83
CA PRO A 57 -13.20 10.33 5.66
C PRO A 57 -13.49 9.42 4.48
N ARG A 58 -14.46 8.53 4.68
CA ARG A 58 -15.04 7.70 3.63
C ARG A 58 -16.39 8.23 3.16
N VAL A 59 -17.03 9.05 3.98
CA VAL A 59 -18.29 9.74 3.64
C VAL A 59 -18.16 11.19 4.08
N ILE A 60 -18.36 12.11 3.16
CA ILE A 60 -18.42 13.55 3.43
C ILE A 60 -19.85 14.00 3.15
N ILE A 61 -20.51 14.57 4.15
CA ILE A 61 -21.82 15.19 4.02
C ILE A 61 -21.62 16.68 4.28
N THR A 62 -21.84 17.51 3.26
CA THR A 62 -21.62 18.96 3.35
C THR A 62 -22.85 19.74 2.92
N ASP A 63 -23.12 20.89 3.54
CA ASP A 63 -24.05 21.82 2.91
C ASP A 63 -23.46 22.29 1.56
N LEU A 64 -24.35 22.52 0.61
CA LEU A 64 -23.97 23.10 -0.69
C LEU A 64 -23.59 24.57 -0.54
N ASN A 65 -24.27 25.29 0.33
CA ASN A 65 -24.16 26.74 0.52
C ASN A 65 -23.47 27.06 1.87
N LEU A 66 -22.16 26.92 1.88
CA LEU A 66 -21.34 27.19 3.06
C LEU A 66 -21.06 28.68 3.34
N GLN A 67 -21.48 29.57 2.43
CA GLN A 67 -21.31 31.02 2.58
C GLN A 67 -22.62 31.73 2.19
N GLU A 68 -23.39 32.06 3.17
CA GLU A 68 -24.72 32.75 3.09
C GLU A 68 -25.29 33.08 1.71
N LEU A 69 -26.51 32.55 1.41
CA LEU A 69 -27.43 32.95 0.31
C LEU A 69 -26.84 33.10 -1.09
N GLN A 70 -25.88 32.27 -1.47
CA GLN A 70 -25.37 32.23 -2.84
C GLN A 70 -26.25 31.31 -3.69
N VAL A 71 -26.77 31.85 -4.80
CA VAL A 71 -27.58 31.07 -5.77
C VAL A 71 -26.75 30.68 -7.00
N ASP A 72 -25.61 31.33 -7.21
CA ASP A 72 -24.77 31.10 -8.38
C ASP A 72 -23.81 29.92 -8.14
N ALA A 73 -23.93 28.89 -8.98
CA ALA A 73 -23.11 27.69 -8.92
C ALA A 73 -21.59 28.00 -8.95
N VAL A 74 -21.17 29.05 -9.69
CA VAL A 74 -19.75 29.44 -9.78
C VAL A 74 -19.19 29.86 -8.41
N LYS A 75 -20.00 30.55 -7.60
CA LYS A 75 -19.58 31.02 -6.28
C LYS A 75 -19.55 29.91 -5.22
N LEU A 76 -20.36 28.86 -5.42
CA LEU A 76 -20.40 27.70 -4.51
C LEU A 76 -19.19 26.78 -4.65
N VAL A 77 -18.50 26.81 -5.80
CA VAL A 77 -17.33 25.96 -6.07
C VAL A 77 -16.19 26.19 -5.10
N GLY A 78 -15.85 27.44 -4.80
CA GLY A 78 -14.69 27.78 -3.97
C GLY A 78 -14.70 27.12 -2.58
N PRO A 79 -15.75 27.33 -1.75
CA PRO A 79 -15.86 26.72 -0.42
C PRO A 79 -15.86 25.18 -0.47
N ILE A 80 -16.55 24.57 -1.45
CA ILE A 80 -16.57 23.11 -1.58
C ILE A 80 -15.17 22.57 -1.94
N VAL A 81 -14.47 23.19 -2.87
CA VAL A 81 -13.10 22.81 -3.23
C VAL A 81 -12.14 22.97 -2.05
N GLU A 82 -12.27 24.02 -1.26
CA GLU A 82 -11.49 24.21 -0.05
C GLU A 82 -11.68 23.03 0.93
N VAL A 83 -12.93 22.65 1.19
CA VAL A 83 -13.27 21.50 2.02
C VAL A 83 -12.67 20.21 1.46
N LEU A 84 -12.85 19.95 0.16
CA LEU A 84 -12.37 18.73 -0.47
C LEU A 84 -10.84 18.65 -0.48
N LYS A 85 -10.12 19.74 -0.72
CA LYS A 85 -8.65 19.78 -0.66
C LYS A 85 -8.09 19.39 0.71
N LYS A 86 -8.84 19.65 1.77
CA LYS A 86 -8.42 19.34 3.15
C LYS A 86 -8.87 17.97 3.62
N LEU A 87 -10.03 17.50 3.13
CA LEU A 87 -10.66 16.28 3.64
C LEU A 87 -10.56 15.09 2.70
N ALA A 88 -10.53 15.32 1.38
CA ALA A 88 -10.51 14.22 0.42
C ALA A 88 -9.21 13.42 0.52
N SER A 89 -9.34 12.16 0.90
CA SER A 89 -8.23 11.21 0.94
C SER A 89 -7.90 10.67 -0.44
N ASP A 90 -6.73 10.04 -0.60
CA ASP A 90 -6.34 9.34 -1.84
C ASP A 90 -7.19 8.08 -2.12
N GLY A 91 -7.98 7.64 -1.15
CA GLY A 91 -8.86 6.49 -1.29
C GLY A 91 -10.29 6.84 -1.73
N PRO A 92 -11.13 5.83 -1.98
CA PRO A 92 -12.51 6.06 -2.38
C PRO A 92 -13.31 6.71 -1.25
N TYR A 93 -14.08 7.73 -1.58
CA TYR A 93 -15.03 8.36 -0.65
C TYR A 93 -16.35 8.69 -1.37
N LEU A 94 -17.42 8.86 -0.59
CA LEU A 94 -18.73 9.32 -1.03
C LEU A 94 -18.91 10.79 -0.61
N LEU A 95 -19.44 11.63 -1.51
CA LEU A 95 -19.75 13.02 -1.25
C LEU A 95 -21.28 13.25 -1.35
N TYR A 96 -21.89 13.69 -0.28
CA TYR A 96 -23.28 14.05 -0.26
C TYR A 96 -23.47 15.52 0.08
N PHE A 97 -24.33 16.17 -0.74
CA PHE A 97 -24.71 17.54 -0.48
C PHE A 97 -26.04 17.58 0.28
N TRP A 98 -26.00 18.19 1.43
CA TRP A 98 -27.17 18.45 2.26
C TRP A 98 -27.88 19.70 1.74
N SER A 99 -28.74 19.56 0.73
CA SER A 99 -29.34 20.68 -0.01
C SER A 99 -30.73 20.37 -0.53
N LYS A 100 -31.50 21.42 -0.82
CA LYS A 100 -32.78 21.35 -1.51
C LYS A 100 -32.67 21.39 -3.04
N ASN A 101 -31.49 21.73 -3.57
CA ASN A 101 -31.29 22.09 -4.98
C ASN A 101 -30.38 21.08 -5.71
N ALA A 102 -30.93 19.94 -6.12
CA ALA A 102 -30.18 18.89 -6.81
C ALA A 102 -29.53 19.39 -8.14
N SER A 103 -30.25 20.16 -8.95
CA SER A 103 -29.73 20.67 -10.21
C SER A 103 -28.54 21.63 -10.08
N THR A 104 -28.45 22.33 -8.95
CA THR A 104 -27.30 23.20 -8.65
C THR A 104 -26.09 22.38 -8.26
N VAL A 105 -26.26 21.27 -7.57
CA VAL A 105 -25.18 20.33 -7.22
C VAL A 105 -24.52 19.76 -8.47
N GLU A 106 -25.31 19.33 -9.46
CA GLU A 106 -24.76 18.84 -10.74
C GLU A 106 -23.84 19.87 -11.40
N LYS A 107 -24.30 21.11 -11.52
CA LYS A 107 -23.49 22.20 -12.10
C LYS A 107 -22.22 22.49 -11.30
N VAL A 108 -22.30 22.46 -9.99
CA VAL A 108 -21.12 22.65 -9.11
C VAL A 108 -20.11 21.53 -9.36
N MET A 109 -20.53 20.27 -9.40
CA MET A 109 -19.65 19.13 -9.65
C MET A 109 -19.03 19.18 -11.06
N GLU A 110 -19.77 19.58 -12.09
CA GLU A 110 -19.24 19.81 -13.43
C GLU A 110 -18.14 20.88 -13.42
N LEU A 111 -18.40 22.02 -12.80
CA LEU A 111 -17.42 23.12 -12.68
C LEU A 111 -16.17 22.71 -11.89
N ILE A 112 -16.32 21.91 -10.84
CA ILE A 112 -15.18 21.37 -10.09
C ILE A 112 -14.35 20.46 -11.00
N SER A 113 -15.00 19.56 -11.75
CA SER A 113 -14.29 18.64 -12.64
C SER A 113 -13.51 19.34 -13.76
N GLU A 114 -14.07 20.43 -14.29
CA GLU A 114 -13.43 21.22 -15.34
C GLU A 114 -12.23 22.06 -14.85
N ARG A 115 -12.31 22.58 -13.61
CA ARG A 115 -11.35 23.58 -13.12
C ARG A 115 -10.28 23.03 -12.18
N TYR A 116 -10.53 21.88 -11.56
CA TYR A 116 -9.68 21.28 -10.51
C TYR A 116 -9.40 19.81 -10.81
N SER A 117 -8.73 19.54 -11.92
CA SER A 117 -8.40 18.18 -12.38
C SER A 117 -7.40 17.44 -11.46
N ASP A 118 -6.72 18.14 -10.58
CA ASP A 118 -5.79 17.63 -9.58
C ASP A 118 -6.48 17.20 -8.27
N LEU A 119 -7.76 17.54 -8.12
CA LEU A 119 -8.53 17.15 -6.95
C LEU A 119 -8.87 15.65 -7.00
N ASN A 120 -8.73 14.95 -5.87
CA ASN A 120 -9.23 13.59 -5.78
C ASN A 120 -10.77 13.58 -5.76
N PHE A 121 -11.38 13.07 -6.84
CA PHE A 121 -12.83 13.06 -7.00
C PHE A 121 -13.48 11.95 -6.18
N PRO A 122 -14.72 12.18 -5.66
CA PRO A 122 -15.49 11.14 -4.99
C PRO A 122 -15.81 9.98 -5.93
N LEU A 123 -15.84 8.76 -5.40
CA LEU A 123 -16.30 7.58 -6.15
C LEU A 123 -17.77 7.72 -6.58
N TYR A 124 -18.56 8.38 -5.74
CA TYR A 124 -19.94 8.73 -6.00
C TYR A 124 -20.30 10.02 -5.27
N TRP A 125 -21.20 10.81 -5.85
CA TRP A 125 -21.78 11.99 -5.21
C TRP A 125 -23.30 12.03 -5.38
N GLY A 126 -23.99 12.70 -4.46
CA GLY A 126 -25.43 12.77 -4.48
C GLY A 126 -25.99 13.89 -3.58
N VAL A 127 -27.31 13.95 -3.48
CA VAL A 127 -28.02 14.96 -2.70
C VAL A 127 -28.89 14.31 -1.62
N LEU A 128 -28.80 14.86 -0.43
CA LEU A 128 -29.68 14.60 0.69
C LEU A 128 -30.62 15.82 0.85
N ASP A 129 -31.89 15.70 0.50
CA ASP A 129 -32.82 16.82 0.54
C ASP A 129 -33.18 17.21 1.98
N LYS A 130 -32.73 18.39 2.41
CA LYS A 130 -33.03 18.92 3.75
C LYS A 130 -34.53 18.90 4.10
N SER A 131 -35.42 19.08 3.14
CA SER A 131 -36.87 19.13 3.38
C SER A 131 -37.49 17.78 3.73
N GLU A 132 -36.91 16.68 3.22
CA GLU A 132 -37.39 15.32 3.51
C GLU A 132 -37.06 14.89 4.97
N PHE A 133 -36.06 15.51 5.59
CA PHE A 133 -35.50 15.05 6.85
C PHE A 133 -35.88 15.93 8.05
N LYS A 134 -36.15 17.23 7.84
CA LYS A 134 -36.58 18.13 8.92
C LYS A 134 -37.88 17.70 9.60
N SER A 135 -38.72 16.92 8.93
CA SER A 135 -40.00 16.44 9.47
C SER A 135 -39.96 14.98 9.98
N LYS A 136 -39.01 14.16 9.58
CA LYS A 136 -38.94 12.74 9.93
C LYS A 136 -37.50 12.23 10.03
N LYS A 137 -36.90 12.37 11.21
CA LYS A 137 -35.50 11.92 11.49
C LYS A 137 -35.20 10.48 11.08
N GLN A 138 -36.18 9.56 11.16
CA GLN A 138 -36.06 8.17 10.78
C GLN A 138 -35.80 7.98 9.27
N ASN A 139 -36.15 8.95 8.43
CA ASN A 139 -35.89 8.90 6.99
C ASN A 139 -34.40 9.10 6.67
N LEU A 140 -33.67 9.93 7.43
CA LEU A 140 -32.24 10.13 7.22
C LEU A 140 -31.47 8.83 7.46
N THR A 141 -31.75 8.14 8.57
CA THR A 141 -31.14 6.86 8.92
C THR A 141 -31.32 5.83 7.79
N ASN A 142 -32.56 5.68 7.31
CA ASN A 142 -32.85 4.74 6.23
C ASN A 142 -32.16 5.13 4.92
N LYS A 143 -32.02 6.44 4.65
CA LYS A 143 -31.39 6.90 3.43
C LYS A 143 -29.87 6.73 3.51
N VAL A 144 -29.23 7.05 4.64
CA VAL A 144 -27.81 6.76 4.83
C VAL A 144 -27.51 5.27 4.68
N ALA A 145 -28.32 4.38 5.26
CA ALA A 145 -28.16 2.95 5.06
C ALA A 145 -28.28 2.55 3.57
N LYS A 146 -29.21 3.17 2.82
CA LYS A 146 -29.34 2.94 1.37
C LYS A 146 -28.13 3.42 0.56
N LEU A 147 -27.42 4.48 0.98
CA LEU A 147 -26.25 4.97 0.27
C LEU A 147 -25.17 3.91 0.12
N PHE A 148 -24.97 3.07 1.15
CA PHE A 148 -24.04 1.95 1.08
C PHE A 148 -24.55 0.85 0.14
N VAL A 149 -25.86 0.57 0.11
CA VAL A 149 -26.45 -0.44 -0.77
C VAL A 149 -26.43 0.00 -2.24
N GLU A 150 -26.65 1.29 -2.51
CA GLU A 150 -26.64 1.87 -3.86
C GLU A 150 -25.25 1.93 -4.49
N ASN A 151 -24.17 1.78 -3.68
CA ASN A 151 -22.79 1.78 -4.11
C ASN A 151 -22.06 0.47 -3.72
N PRO A 152 -22.34 -0.66 -4.40
CA PRO A 152 -21.85 -1.97 -4.00
C PRO A 152 -20.32 -2.05 -3.91
N MET A 153 -19.59 -1.40 -4.82
CA MET A 153 -18.12 -1.39 -4.81
C MET A 153 -17.58 -0.66 -3.58
N PHE A 154 -18.13 0.51 -3.27
CA PHE A 154 -17.76 1.25 -2.06
C PHE A 154 -18.07 0.44 -0.80
N ASN A 155 -19.28 -0.15 -0.74
CA ASN A 155 -19.70 -0.98 0.39
C ASN A 155 -18.75 -2.16 0.62
N ALA A 156 -18.31 -2.83 -0.44
CA ALA A 156 -17.39 -3.95 -0.35
C ALA A 156 -16.02 -3.54 0.19
N LEU A 157 -15.45 -2.46 -0.35
CA LEU A 157 -14.14 -1.93 0.09
C LEU A 157 -14.20 -1.43 1.53
N PHE A 158 -15.24 -0.68 1.88
CA PHE A 158 -15.43 -0.14 3.22
C PHE A 158 -15.70 -1.25 4.24
N SER A 159 -16.50 -2.25 3.88
CA SER A 159 -16.72 -3.44 4.73
C SER A 159 -15.42 -4.21 4.98
N TRP A 160 -14.55 -4.30 3.98
CA TRP A 160 -13.23 -4.92 4.15
C TRP A 160 -12.33 -4.10 5.10
N GLU A 161 -12.28 -2.78 4.92
CA GLU A 161 -11.52 -1.86 5.80
C GLU A 161 -11.98 -1.96 7.26
N ASN A 162 -13.30 -1.98 7.49
CA ASN A 162 -13.87 -2.16 8.83
C ASN A 162 -13.48 -3.51 9.45
N ARG A 163 -13.45 -4.57 8.67
CA ARG A 163 -13.01 -5.90 9.16
C ARG A 163 -11.56 -5.89 9.61
N VAL A 164 -10.66 -5.22 8.87
CA VAL A 164 -9.26 -5.08 9.29
C VAL A 164 -9.16 -4.30 10.58
N THR A 165 -9.95 -3.24 10.74
CA THR A 165 -10.02 -2.45 11.97
C THR A 165 -10.51 -3.29 13.16
N VAL A 166 -11.56 -4.09 12.97
CA VAL A 166 -12.08 -5.01 13.99
C VAL A 166 -11.04 -6.08 14.35
N ALA A 167 -10.30 -6.61 13.38
CA ALA A 167 -9.23 -7.57 13.66
C ALA A 167 -8.11 -6.95 14.52
N ALA A 168 -7.74 -5.70 14.26
CA ALA A 168 -6.78 -4.98 15.10
C ALA A 168 -7.31 -4.78 16.54
N GLN A 169 -8.58 -4.41 16.70
CA GLN A 169 -9.23 -4.33 18.00
C GLN A 169 -9.22 -5.68 18.73
N ASN A 170 -9.58 -6.76 18.04
CA ASN A 170 -9.56 -8.12 18.61
C ASN A 170 -8.16 -8.55 19.05
N THR A 171 -7.11 -8.10 18.36
CA THR A 171 -5.73 -8.36 18.75
C THR A 171 -5.42 -7.69 20.10
N VAL A 172 -5.77 -6.42 20.24
CA VAL A 172 -5.59 -5.67 21.50
C VAL A 172 -6.44 -6.26 22.62
N ASP A 173 -7.70 -6.60 22.33
CA ASP A 173 -8.62 -7.22 23.30
C ASP A 173 -8.09 -8.57 23.80
N SER A 174 -7.48 -9.35 22.90
CA SER A 174 -6.88 -10.64 23.25
C SER A 174 -5.68 -10.48 24.19
N LEU A 175 -4.80 -9.50 23.91
CA LEU A 175 -3.70 -9.14 24.82
C LEU A 175 -4.22 -8.71 26.19
N PHE A 176 -5.21 -7.84 26.22
CA PHE A 176 -5.80 -7.36 27.47
C PHE A 176 -6.45 -8.49 28.26
N LYS A 177 -7.17 -9.42 27.61
CA LYS A 177 -7.76 -10.60 28.25
C LYS A 177 -6.71 -11.49 28.90
N LEU A 178 -5.55 -11.64 28.28
CA LEU A 178 -4.44 -12.43 28.84
C LEU A 178 -3.76 -11.72 30.00
N ALA A 179 -3.69 -10.40 29.97
CA ALA A 179 -2.98 -9.61 30.97
C ALA A 179 -3.77 -9.34 32.25
N LYS A 180 -5.11 -9.24 32.14
CA LYS A 180 -5.95 -8.94 33.31
C LYS A 180 -6.00 -10.10 34.31
N PRO A 181 -5.97 -9.84 35.62
CA PRO A 181 -6.17 -10.86 36.64
C PRO A 181 -7.59 -11.46 36.56
N VAL A 182 -7.71 -12.73 36.98
CA VAL A 182 -8.98 -13.47 36.95
C VAL A 182 -9.99 -12.89 37.94
N GLU A 183 -9.51 -12.47 39.11
CA GLU A 183 -10.32 -11.90 40.20
C GLU A 183 -9.92 -10.45 40.45
N ILE A 184 -10.92 -9.59 40.65
CA ILE A 184 -10.72 -8.17 40.95
C ILE A 184 -11.08 -7.96 42.44
N ASN A 185 -10.05 -7.90 43.26
CA ASN A 185 -10.23 -7.66 44.69
C ASN A 185 -10.14 -6.17 45.04
N ASP A 186 -9.29 -5.44 44.31
CA ASP A 186 -9.08 -4.01 44.45
C ASP A 186 -8.80 -3.40 43.05
N ILE A 187 -9.43 -2.27 42.74
CA ILE A 187 -9.31 -1.62 41.43
C ILE A 187 -7.89 -1.08 41.18
N ALA A 188 -7.21 -0.58 42.21
CA ALA A 188 -5.85 -0.08 42.07
C ALA A 188 -4.86 -1.22 41.82
N GLN A 189 -5.03 -2.36 42.50
CA GLN A 189 -4.28 -3.57 42.26
C GLN A 189 -4.54 -4.11 40.86
N PHE A 190 -5.82 -4.16 40.43
CA PHE A 190 -6.18 -4.60 39.06
C PHE A 190 -5.46 -3.77 38.00
N GLN A 191 -5.46 -2.43 38.11
CA GLN A 191 -4.80 -1.55 37.16
C GLN A 191 -3.28 -1.77 37.13
N SER A 192 -2.66 -1.85 38.30
CA SER A 192 -1.21 -2.07 38.43
C SER A 192 -0.77 -3.42 37.85
N GLU A 193 -1.45 -4.50 38.23
CA GLU A 193 -1.15 -5.87 37.75
C GLU A 193 -1.37 -5.98 36.24
N THR A 194 -2.51 -5.50 35.75
CA THR A 194 -2.81 -5.54 34.30
C THR A 194 -1.75 -4.78 33.50
N THR A 195 -1.35 -3.60 33.97
CA THR A 195 -0.32 -2.79 33.29
C THR A 195 1.02 -3.51 33.30
N THR A 196 1.42 -4.06 34.43
CA THR A 196 2.68 -4.82 34.57
C THR A 196 2.69 -6.03 33.64
N ASN A 197 1.61 -6.82 33.64
CA ASN A 197 1.49 -8.00 32.81
C ASN A 197 1.55 -7.65 31.31
N LEU A 198 0.87 -6.57 30.87
CA LEU A 198 0.96 -6.09 29.50
C LEU A 198 2.39 -5.68 29.12
N GLN A 199 3.09 -4.96 29.99
CA GLN A 199 4.47 -4.56 29.77
C GLN A 199 5.40 -5.76 29.63
N GLU A 200 5.25 -6.76 30.51
CA GLU A 200 6.05 -7.99 30.47
C GLU A 200 5.77 -8.80 29.20
N MET A 201 4.49 -8.99 28.86
CA MET A 201 4.10 -9.72 27.64
C MET A 201 4.63 -9.05 26.37
N LEU A 202 4.45 -7.75 26.25
CA LEU A 202 4.92 -7.01 25.09
C LEU A 202 6.45 -6.98 25.02
N ALA A 203 7.15 -6.86 26.16
CA ALA A 203 8.60 -6.95 26.20
C ALA A 203 9.11 -8.33 25.75
N VAL A 204 8.45 -9.40 26.18
CA VAL A 204 8.79 -10.77 25.74
C VAL A 204 8.54 -10.92 24.24
N ILE A 205 7.36 -10.50 23.75
CA ILE A 205 7.04 -10.53 22.31
C ILE A 205 8.11 -9.81 21.50
N GLY A 206 8.43 -8.56 21.85
CA GLY A 206 9.42 -7.77 21.12
C GLY A 206 10.83 -8.38 21.16
N ASN A 207 11.25 -8.87 22.33
CA ASN A 207 12.56 -9.49 22.50
C ASN A 207 12.73 -10.78 21.70
N GLU A 208 11.69 -11.60 21.61
CA GLU A 208 11.71 -12.84 20.82
C GLU A 208 11.62 -12.57 19.32
N THR A 209 10.91 -11.50 18.91
CA THR A 209 10.71 -11.16 17.51
C THR A 209 12.01 -10.73 16.82
N ILE A 210 12.72 -9.74 17.36
CA ILE A 210 13.92 -9.17 16.71
C ILE A 210 15.18 -9.29 17.58
N GLY A 211 15.09 -9.87 18.75
CA GLY A 211 16.17 -10.02 19.73
C GLY A 211 16.36 -8.80 20.63
N ILE A 212 16.77 -9.05 21.88
CA ILE A 212 16.81 -8.08 22.98
C ILE A 212 17.51 -6.76 22.60
N GLN A 213 18.68 -6.84 21.94
CA GLN A 213 19.45 -5.64 21.62
C GLN A 213 18.77 -4.75 20.56
N ASN A 214 18.12 -5.38 19.60
CA ASN A 214 17.40 -4.65 18.55
C ASN A 214 16.08 -4.10 19.07
N ALA A 215 15.34 -4.88 19.86
CA ALA A 215 14.11 -4.45 20.51
C ALA A 215 14.32 -3.24 21.43
N LYS A 216 15.51 -3.13 22.06
CA LYS A 216 15.87 -1.94 22.83
C LYS A 216 16.09 -0.69 21.97
N LEU A 217 16.58 -0.86 20.73
CA LEU A 217 16.85 0.25 19.81
C LEU A 217 15.60 0.69 19.04
N GLU A 218 14.72 -0.24 18.70
CA GLU A 218 13.53 -0.03 17.89
C GLU A 218 12.34 -0.79 18.50
N PRO A 219 11.85 -0.37 19.67
CA PRO A 219 10.78 -1.09 20.38
C PRO A 219 9.47 -1.11 19.59
N GLU A 220 9.16 -0.07 18.82
CA GLU A 220 7.99 0.00 17.95
C GLU A 220 8.01 -1.08 16.89
N VAL A 221 9.13 -1.25 16.18
CA VAL A 221 9.30 -2.28 15.15
C VAL A 221 9.19 -3.68 15.74
N ALA A 222 9.76 -3.87 16.94
CA ALA A 222 9.74 -5.15 17.64
C ALA A 222 8.31 -5.58 17.97
N ILE A 223 7.50 -4.66 18.48
CA ILE A 223 6.11 -4.92 18.87
C ILE A 223 5.22 -5.09 17.64
N GLU A 224 5.31 -4.21 16.65
CA GLU A 224 4.51 -4.30 15.42
C GLU A 224 4.73 -5.63 14.71
N GLN A 225 5.99 -6.02 14.46
CA GLN A 225 6.30 -7.31 13.84
C GLN A 225 5.89 -8.51 14.69
N GLY A 226 5.92 -8.39 16.01
CA GLY A 226 5.50 -9.44 16.92
C GLY A 226 3.99 -9.65 16.95
N LEU A 227 3.22 -8.60 16.74
CA LEU A 227 1.74 -8.65 16.71
C LEU A 227 1.17 -8.97 15.33
N GLU A 228 1.94 -8.74 14.25
CA GLU A 228 1.49 -8.95 12.85
C GLU A 228 0.91 -10.35 12.61
N PRO A 229 1.51 -11.48 13.05
CA PRO A 229 0.94 -12.81 12.85
C PRO A 229 -0.42 -13.01 13.49
N VAL A 230 -0.63 -12.44 14.69
CA VAL A 230 -1.90 -12.55 15.43
C VAL A 230 -2.97 -11.68 14.74
N LEU A 231 -2.61 -10.48 14.29
CA LEU A 231 -3.49 -9.63 13.51
C LEU A 231 -3.92 -10.33 12.21
N TYR A 232 -2.98 -10.95 11.49
CA TYR A 232 -3.29 -11.69 10.27
C TYR A 232 -4.26 -12.85 10.53
N ASP A 233 -4.06 -13.60 11.61
CA ASP A 233 -4.97 -14.69 12.01
C ASP A 233 -6.37 -14.14 12.32
N HIS A 234 -6.49 -13.04 13.03
CA HIS A 234 -7.78 -12.38 13.27
C HIS A 234 -8.46 -11.88 12.01
N ILE A 235 -7.71 -11.40 11.00
CA ILE A 235 -8.27 -11.04 9.70
C ILE A 235 -8.81 -12.30 8.98
N ALA A 236 -8.04 -13.38 9.00
CA ALA A 236 -8.37 -14.63 8.32
C ALA A 236 -9.52 -15.39 8.98
N SER A 237 -9.59 -15.37 10.30
CA SER A 237 -10.60 -16.10 11.10
C SER A 237 -11.94 -15.38 11.23
N ASN A 238 -12.03 -14.09 10.83
CA ASN A 238 -13.26 -13.32 10.90
C ASN A 238 -14.26 -13.73 9.81
N VAL A 239 -15.03 -14.77 10.09
CA VAL A 239 -15.82 -15.55 9.11
C VAL A 239 -17.18 -14.92 8.75
N ASN A 240 -17.62 -13.87 9.46
CA ASN A 240 -18.91 -13.24 9.22
C ASN A 240 -18.87 -12.27 8.03
N ILE A 241 -18.54 -12.79 6.85
CA ILE A 241 -18.61 -12.03 5.60
C ILE A 241 -19.90 -12.41 4.90
N ASP A 242 -20.76 -11.43 4.65
CA ASP A 242 -21.84 -11.63 3.70
C ASP A 242 -21.26 -11.79 2.30
N PRO A 243 -21.34 -12.99 1.69
CA PRO A 243 -20.77 -13.21 0.37
C PRO A 243 -21.49 -12.41 -0.72
N ALA A 244 -22.69 -11.89 -0.47
CA ALA A 244 -23.42 -11.06 -1.40
C ALA A 244 -22.69 -9.73 -1.64
N ILE A 245 -22.08 -9.15 -0.64
CA ILE A 245 -21.35 -7.87 -0.74
C ILE A 245 -20.33 -7.90 -1.89
N TRP A 246 -19.49 -8.94 -1.98
CA TRP A 246 -18.49 -9.05 -3.04
C TRP A 246 -19.09 -9.48 -4.39
N ARG A 247 -20.13 -10.32 -4.42
CA ARG A 247 -20.79 -10.68 -5.66
C ARG A 247 -21.47 -9.48 -6.33
N ASP A 248 -22.09 -8.62 -5.52
CA ASP A 248 -22.76 -7.42 -6.02
C ASP A 248 -21.76 -6.37 -6.50
N ALA A 249 -20.61 -6.27 -5.83
CA ALA A 249 -19.54 -5.35 -6.19
C ALA A 249 -18.72 -5.80 -7.40
N VAL A 250 -18.42 -7.10 -7.53
CA VAL A 250 -17.49 -7.65 -8.53
C VAL A 250 -18.17 -8.79 -9.29
N LYS A 251 -19.01 -8.44 -10.28
CA LYS A 251 -19.81 -9.39 -11.06
C LYS A 251 -18.99 -10.40 -11.84
N GLU A 252 -17.77 -10.05 -12.22
CA GLU A 252 -16.86 -10.90 -12.99
C GLU A 252 -16.05 -11.89 -12.12
N ILE A 253 -16.18 -11.85 -10.80
CA ILE A 253 -15.47 -12.79 -9.92
C ILE A 253 -15.91 -14.22 -10.22
N GLY A 254 -14.92 -15.11 -10.39
CA GLY A 254 -15.22 -16.51 -10.79
C GLY A 254 -15.40 -16.72 -12.29
N THR A 255 -15.36 -15.67 -13.11
CA THR A 255 -15.38 -15.79 -14.57
C THR A 255 -13.97 -15.93 -15.16
N LYS A 256 -13.88 -16.28 -16.46
CA LYS A 256 -12.59 -16.34 -17.18
C LYS A 256 -12.12 -14.95 -17.66
N LEU A 257 -12.33 -13.91 -16.86
CA LEU A 257 -11.85 -12.57 -17.17
C LEU A 257 -10.31 -12.56 -17.25
N ARG A 258 -9.77 -12.04 -18.36
CA ARG A 258 -8.34 -11.80 -18.51
C ARG A 258 -8.07 -10.31 -18.44
N ALA A 259 -7.28 -9.90 -17.47
CA ALA A 259 -6.83 -8.52 -17.40
C ALA A 259 -6.01 -8.14 -18.65
N LYS A 260 -6.15 -6.90 -19.13
CA LYS A 260 -5.26 -6.33 -20.16
C LYS A 260 -3.82 -6.32 -19.65
N GLU A 261 -2.84 -6.43 -20.54
CA GLU A 261 -1.41 -6.49 -20.14
C GLU A 261 -0.99 -5.30 -19.28
N SER A 262 -1.44 -4.10 -19.61
CA SER A 262 -1.18 -2.89 -18.80
C SER A 262 -1.74 -2.99 -17.38
N VAL A 263 -2.91 -3.61 -17.21
CA VAL A 263 -3.51 -3.83 -15.88
C VAL A 263 -2.73 -4.90 -15.10
N LYS A 264 -2.24 -5.94 -15.79
CA LYS A 264 -1.42 -7.00 -15.14
C LYS A 264 -0.14 -6.43 -14.54
N ALA A 265 0.60 -5.60 -15.30
CA ALA A 265 1.82 -4.99 -14.80
C ALA A 265 1.56 -4.10 -13.58
N PHE A 266 0.43 -3.38 -13.58
CA PHE A 266 0.00 -2.55 -12.47
C PHE A 266 -0.31 -3.38 -11.22
N LEU A 267 -1.11 -4.45 -11.37
CA LEU A 267 -1.44 -5.38 -10.28
C LEU A 267 -0.20 -6.09 -9.75
N ASN A 268 0.71 -6.52 -10.63
CA ASN A 268 1.96 -7.14 -10.21
C ASN A 268 2.82 -6.18 -9.37
N SER A 269 2.89 -4.89 -9.76
CA SER A 269 3.58 -3.89 -8.95
C SER A 269 2.91 -3.68 -7.61
N PHE A 270 1.59 -3.56 -7.58
CA PHE A 270 0.82 -3.44 -6.34
C PHE A 270 1.12 -4.60 -5.36
N TYR A 271 1.19 -5.84 -5.87
CA TYR A 271 1.45 -7.02 -5.02
C TYR A 271 2.92 -7.22 -4.67
N HIS A 272 3.85 -6.84 -5.54
CA HIS A 272 5.24 -7.31 -5.46
C HIS A 272 6.28 -6.22 -5.29
N ILE A 273 5.96 -4.96 -5.56
CA ILE A 273 6.92 -3.84 -5.54
C ILE A 273 6.58 -2.84 -4.43
N GLU A 274 7.62 -2.40 -3.74
CA GLU A 274 7.64 -1.21 -2.89
C GLU A 274 8.68 -0.27 -3.50
N GLU A 275 8.26 0.90 -3.95
CA GLU A 275 9.18 1.92 -4.47
C GLU A 275 10.02 2.49 -3.32
N LEU A 276 11.31 2.65 -3.55
CA LEU A 276 12.24 3.15 -2.56
C LEU A 276 12.67 4.57 -2.89
N THR A 277 12.96 5.34 -1.85
CA THR A 277 13.56 6.67 -1.97
C THR A 277 15.08 6.61 -1.95
N GLU A 278 15.76 7.67 -2.36
CA GLU A 278 17.22 7.72 -2.50
C GLU A 278 17.99 7.40 -1.20
N GLY A 279 17.42 7.65 -0.03
CA GLY A 279 18.01 7.34 1.28
C GLY A 279 17.73 5.94 1.84
N SER A 280 17.01 5.10 1.09
CA SER A 280 16.61 3.78 1.57
C SER A 280 17.80 2.85 1.80
N PRO A 281 17.74 1.96 2.83
CA PRO A 281 18.83 1.03 3.13
C PRO A 281 19.06 0.03 1.98
N LYS A 282 20.33 -0.17 1.61
CA LYS A 282 20.71 -1.15 0.57
C LYS A 282 20.75 -2.59 1.06
N ASN A 283 20.75 -2.79 2.36
CA ASN A 283 20.85 -4.08 3.03
C ASN A 283 19.50 -4.62 3.54
N LYS A 284 18.39 -3.93 3.28
CA LYS A 284 17.05 -4.44 3.60
C LYS A 284 16.69 -5.59 2.64
N ARG A 285 16.18 -6.69 3.21
CA ARG A 285 15.77 -7.87 2.42
C ARG A 285 14.81 -7.50 1.31
N GLY A 286 15.11 -7.95 0.10
CA GLY A 286 14.34 -7.67 -1.11
C GLY A 286 14.72 -6.37 -1.82
N SER A 287 15.63 -5.56 -1.28
CA SER A 287 16.09 -4.36 -1.98
C SER A 287 16.74 -4.73 -3.31
N TRP A 288 16.28 -4.11 -4.38
CA TRP A 288 16.91 -4.15 -5.68
C TRP A 288 17.75 -2.90 -5.87
N ILE A 289 19.06 -3.10 -6.01
CA ILE A 289 20.04 -2.04 -6.03
C ILE A 289 20.74 -2.03 -7.38
N GLU A 290 20.76 -0.89 -8.03
CA GLU A 290 21.48 -0.69 -9.28
C GLU A 290 22.98 -0.98 -9.12
N LEU A 291 23.60 -1.51 -10.16
CA LEU A 291 25.05 -1.62 -10.24
C LEU A 291 25.67 -0.22 -10.24
N ASN A 292 26.69 0.00 -9.42
CA ASN A 292 27.36 1.32 -9.35
C ASN A 292 28.16 1.59 -10.62
N HIS A 293 27.53 2.22 -11.60
CA HIS A 293 28.13 2.54 -12.89
C HIS A 293 29.38 3.43 -12.74
N ASP A 294 29.37 4.42 -11.86
CA ASP A 294 30.49 5.32 -11.64
C ASP A 294 31.74 4.57 -11.17
N TYR A 295 31.52 3.60 -10.27
CA TYR A 295 32.61 2.74 -9.81
C TYR A 295 33.16 1.83 -10.93
N PHE A 296 32.32 1.34 -11.81
CA PHE A 296 32.71 0.39 -12.85
C PHE A 296 33.10 1.04 -14.20
N ASN A 297 32.95 2.35 -14.33
CA ASN A 297 33.53 3.11 -15.45
C ASN A 297 35.07 3.10 -15.43
N ASP A 298 35.68 2.89 -14.27
CA ASP A 298 37.12 2.63 -14.18
C ASP A 298 37.46 1.21 -14.67
N LYS A 299 38.38 1.13 -15.63
CA LYS A 299 38.82 -0.16 -16.24
C LYS A 299 39.36 -1.16 -15.22
N ASN A 300 40.04 -0.69 -14.18
CA ASN A 300 40.55 -1.55 -13.12
C ASN A 300 39.43 -2.14 -12.26
N ASN A 301 38.37 -1.38 -12.05
CA ASN A 301 37.20 -1.86 -11.32
C ASN A 301 36.36 -2.82 -12.16
N GLU A 302 36.23 -2.60 -13.46
CA GLU A 302 35.60 -3.57 -14.38
C GLU A 302 36.32 -4.93 -14.35
N LEU A 303 37.66 -4.93 -14.27
CA LEU A 303 38.44 -6.16 -14.11
C LEU A 303 38.13 -6.90 -12.81
N LYS A 304 37.72 -6.20 -11.74
CA LYS A 304 37.30 -6.84 -10.48
C LYS A 304 36.02 -7.65 -10.66
N ILE A 305 35.03 -7.14 -11.42
CA ILE A 305 33.85 -7.94 -11.78
C ILE A 305 34.28 -9.22 -12.50
N LYS A 306 35.14 -9.10 -13.52
CA LYS A 306 35.62 -10.27 -14.26
C LYS A 306 36.33 -11.30 -13.36
N ARG A 307 37.11 -10.83 -12.36
CA ARG A 307 37.78 -11.74 -11.40
C ARG A 307 36.79 -12.43 -10.46
N ASN A 308 35.80 -11.71 -9.97
CA ASN A 308 34.87 -12.23 -8.97
C ASN A 308 33.71 -13.02 -9.58
N LEU A 309 33.16 -12.58 -10.72
CA LEU A 309 32.05 -13.23 -11.39
C LEU A 309 32.48 -14.04 -12.65
N GLY A 310 33.76 -14.09 -12.94
CA GLY A 310 34.29 -14.83 -14.07
C GLY A 310 33.98 -14.25 -15.46
N ARG A 311 33.20 -13.20 -15.56
CA ARG A 311 32.71 -12.59 -16.81
C ARG A 311 32.72 -11.05 -16.73
N LYS A 312 32.82 -10.41 -17.91
CA LYS A 312 32.58 -8.97 -18.04
C LYS A 312 31.09 -8.64 -17.98
N ILE A 313 30.74 -7.42 -17.60
CA ILE A 313 29.33 -6.93 -17.51
C ILE A 313 28.54 -7.23 -18.78
N LYS A 314 29.05 -6.83 -19.95
CA LYS A 314 28.40 -7.06 -21.24
C LYS A 314 28.18 -8.54 -21.53
N THR A 315 29.12 -9.40 -21.14
CA THR A 315 29.02 -10.85 -21.30
C THR A 315 27.95 -11.43 -20.38
N LEU A 316 27.85 -10.93 -19.12
CA LEU A 316 26.82 -11.35 -18.18
C LEU A 316 25.41 -11.05 -18.70
N ILE A 317 25.19 -9.88 -19.29
CA ILE A 317 23.89 -9.54 -19.90
C ILE A 317 23.52 -10.57 -20.96
N ASN A 318 24.46 -10.88 -21.85
CA ASN A 318 24.24 -11.82 -22.95
C ASN A 318 24.08 -13.28 -22.51
N GLU A 319 24.85 -13.71 -21.52
CA GLU A 319 24.84 -15.11 -21.07
C GLU A 319 23.63 -15.40 -20.17
N GLU A 320 23.14 -14.39 -19.41
CA GLU A 320 22.11 -14.60 -18.40
C GLU A 320 20.72 -14.12 -18.85
N PHE A 321 20.62 -12.92 -19.40
CA PHE A 321 19.35 -12.21 -19.40
C PHE A 321 18.70 -12.04 -20.77
N ILE A 322 19.48 -12.02 -21.86
CA ILE A 322 18.96 -11.80 -23.22
C ILE A 322 19.44 -12.85 -24.22
N ASP A 323 18.66 -13.00 -25.29
CA ASP A 323 19.03 -13.84 -26.45
C ASP A 323 19.64 -12.97 -27.55
N ASN A 324 20.91 -13.18 -27.84
CA ASN A 324 21.64 -12.44 -28.88
C ASN A 324 21.31 -12.88 -30.30
N THR A 325 20.48 -13.88 -30.48
CA THR A 325 20.08 -14.38 -31.82
C THR A 325 18.89 -13.60 -32.37
N GLN A 326 18.19 -12.84 -31.50
CA GLN A 326 17.02 -12.08 -31.89
C GLN A 326 17.38 -10.69 -32.43
N GLY A 327 16.54 -10.14 -33.31
CA GLY A 327 16.63 -8.78 -33.83
C GLY A 327 17.85 -8.48 -34.72
N THR A 328 17.99 -7.21 -35.08
CA THR A 328 19.15 -6.71 -35.87
C THR A 328 20.31 -6.36 -34.91
N LYS A 329 21.49 -6.07 -35.49
CA LYS A 329 22.65 -5.64 -34.71
C LYS A 329 22.34 -4.36 -33.92
N ASP A 330 21.65 -3.41 -34.54
CA ASP A 330 21.37 -2.09 -33.94
C ASP A 330 20.34 -2.21 -32.82
N THR A 331 19.25 -2.97 -33.01
CA THR A 331 18.25 -3.20 -31.98
C THR A 331 18.82 -3.95 -30.78
N ARG A 332 19.77 -4.86 -30.98
CA ARG A 332 20.49 -5.54 -29.90
C ARG A 332 21.37 -4.59 -29.09
N VAL A 333 22.03 -3.63 -29.74
CA VAL A 333 22.82 -2.60 -29.07
C VAL A 333 21.91 -1.76 -28.21
N GLN A 334 20.77 -1.30 -28.75
CA GLN A 334 19.78 -0.51 -28.00
C GLN A 334 19.23 -1.29 -26.80
N ALA A 335 18.86 -2.55 -26.98
CA ALA A 335 18.41 -3.41 -25.89
C ALA A 335 19.48 -3.54 -24.79
N HIS A 336 20.74 -3.71 -25.16
CA HIS A 336 21.86 -3.77 -24.21
C HIS A 336 22.04 -2.48 -23.41
N GLU A 337 21.92 -1.34 -24.06
CA GLU A 337 22.06 -0.03 -23.42
C GLU A 337 20.89 0.31 -22.52
N ALA A 338 19.70 -0.20 -22.82
CA ALA A 338 18.49 0.01 -22.05
C ALA A 338 18.38 -0.89 -20.80
N ILE A 339 19.15 -1.98 -20.74
CA ILE A 339 19.14 -2.90 -19.60
C ILE A 339 19.92 -2.30 -18.43
N THR A 340 19.26 -2.19 -17.30
CA THR A 340 19.91 -1.84 -16.04
C THR A 340 20.28 -3.12 -15.29
N LEU A 341 21.56 -3.31 -15.04
CA LEU A 341 22.04 -4.37 -14.14
C LEU A 341 21.98 -3.89 -12.70
N GLY A 342 21.73 -4.83 -11.81
CA GLY A 342 21.68 -4.58 -10.39
C GLY A 342 21.82 -5.86 -9.59
N PHE A 343 21.51 -5.74 -8.32
CA PHE A 343 21.57 -6.83 -7.36
C PHE A 343 20.30 -6.87 -6.53
N LEU A 344 19.77 -8.07 -6.34
CA LEU A 344 18.69 -8.33 -5.40
C LEU A 344 19.29 -8.81 -4.08
N GLU A 345 19.01 -8.10 -2.99
CA GLU A 345 19.35 -8.57 -1.64
C GLU A 345 18.41 -9.73 -1.24
N LEU A 346 18.99 -10.87 -0.89
CA LEU A 346 18.24 -12.08 -0.56
C LEU A 346 18.90 -12.88 0.57
N SER A 347 19.25 -12.20 1.65
CA SER A 347 19.72 -12.83 2.89
C SER A 347 18.58 -13.56 3.60
N ALA A 348 18.93 -14.44 4.55
CA ALA A 348 17.93 -15.17 5.33
C ALA A 348 17.01 -14.20 6.11
N GLU A 349 15.73 -14.48 6.10
CA GLU A 349 14.71 -13.62 6.70
C GLU A 349 14.90 -13.51 8.23
N CYS A 350 15.16 -14.62 8.89
CA CYS A 350 15.42 -14.65 10.33
C CYS A 350 16.66 -13.83 10.73
N ASP A 351 17.73 -13.87 9.91
CA ASP A 351 18.94 -13.12 10.20
C ASP A 351 18.73 -11.61 9.98
N GLN A 352 17.95 -11.24 8.97
CA GLN A 352 17.57 -9.86 8.71
C GLN A 352 16.65 -9.31 9.80
N ALA A 353 15.60 -10.05 10.17
CA ALA A 353 14.67 -9.68 11.24
C ALA A 353 15.42 -9.48 12.58
N GLN A 354 16.32 -10.39 12.91
CA GLN A 354 17.12 -10.33 14.14
C GLN A 354 18.40 -9.46 13.99
N ARG A 355 18.61 -8.83 12.83
CA ARG A 355 19.82 -8.02 12.52
C ARG A 355 21.14 -8.75 12.81
N LYS A 356 21.13 -10.06 12.65
CA LYS A 356 22.29 -10.94 12.84
C LYS A 356 23.05 -11.17 11.54
N THR A 357 22.63 -10.56 10.45
CA THR A 357 23.25 -10.72 9.13
C THR A 357 24.68 -10.20 9.17
N LYS A 358 25.64 -11.12 9.17
CA LYS A 358 27.07 -10.79 9.11
C LYS A 358 27.52 -10.48 7.68
N LEU A 359 26.88 -11.10 6.70
CA LEU A 359 27.20 -10.99 5.29
C LEU A 359 25.89 -11.01 4.49
N ASN A 360 25.56 -9.90 3.86
CA ASN A 360 24.43 -9.81 2.97
C ASN A 360 24.71 -10.58 1.67
N LYS A 361 23.69 -11.22 1.13
CA LYS A 361 23.74 -12.00 -0.12
C LYS A 361 23.02 -11.23 -1.22
N TYR A 362 23.77 -10.85 -2.24
CA TYR A 362 23.27 -10.12 -3.39
C TYR A 362 23.34 -10.98 -4.64
N PHE A 363 22.19 -11.20 -5.25
CA PHE A 363 22.07 -11.97 -6.50
C PHE A 363 22.05 -11.02 -7.69
N LEU A 364 22.85 -11.33 -8.70
CA LEU A 364 22.87 -10.56 -9.94
C LEU A 364 21.48 -10.54 -10.57
N SER A 365 21.04 -9.38 -10.96
CA SER A 365 19.71 -9.15 -11.51
C SER A 365 19.75 -8.14 -12.64
N ALA A 366 18.78 -8.21 -13.54
CA ALA A 366 18.58 -7.27 -14.62
C ALA A 366 17.17 -6.73 -14.63
N MET A 367 17.03 -5.43 -14.83
CA MET A 367 15.78 -4.73 -15.11
C MET A 367 15.78 -4.35 -16.59
N ILE A 368 14.82 -4.90 -17.35
CA ILE A 368 14.75 -4.85 -18.80
C ILE A 368 13.44 -4.14 -19.17
N PRO A 369 13.46 -3.00 -19.90
CA PRO A 369 12.24 -2.37 -20.36
C PRO A 369 11.39 -3.32 -21.19
N LEU A 370 10.07 -3.32 -21.00
CA LEU A 370 9.16 -4.28 -21.63
C LEU A 370 9.19 -4.23 -23.16
N GLU A 371 9.51 -3.08 -23.75
CA GLU A 371 9.69 -2.92 -25.19
C GLU A 371 10.77 -3.84 -25.81
N TYR A 372 11.69 -4.34 -24.97
CA TYR A 372 12.72 -5.32 -25.35
C TYR A 372 12.38 -6.75 -24.93
N GLU A 373 11.10 -7.06 -24.67
CA GLU A 373 10.68 -8.40 -24.23
C GLU A 373 11.10 -9.50 -25.21
N GLU A 374 11.10 -9.24 -26.53
CA GLU A 374 11.49 -10.20 -27.56
C GLU A 374 12.90 -10.77 -27.33
N PHE A 375 13.83 -9.92 -26.86
CA PHE A 375 15.21 -10.35 -26.57
C PHE A 375 15.31 -11.20 -25.30
N THR A 376 14.23 -11.28 -24.52
CA THR A 376 14.21 -12.07 -23.28
C THR A 376 13.63 -13.46 -23.46
N LYS A 377 13.17 -13.81 -24.69
CA LYS A 377 12.56 -15.09 -25.05
C LYS A 377 13.61 -16.01 -25.68
N PHE A 378 13.65 -17.27 -25.26
CA PHE A 378 14.63 -18.25 -25.64
C PHE A 378 13.94 -19.48 -26.27
N ARG A 379 14.72 -20.30 -26.99
CA ARG A 379 14.24 -21.55 -27.62
C ARG A 379 13.04 -21.33 -28.55
N GLY A 380 13.11 -20.33 -29.41
CA GLY A 380 12.03 -20.02 -30.35
C GLY A 380 10.78 -19.45 -29.67
N GLY A 381 10.91 -18.78 -28.50
CA GLY A 381 9.81 -18.22 -27.76
C GLY A 381 9.16 -19.14 -26.72
N ASN A 382 9.66 -20.38 -26.59
CA ASN A 382 9.10 -21.38 -25.67
C ASN A 382 9.57 -21.24 -24.22
N SER A 383 10.50 -20.34 -23.92
CA SER A 383 11.02 -20.11 -22.58
C SER A 383 11.33 -18.64 -22.35
N ASP A 384 10.89 -18.12 -21.20
CA ASP A 384 11.20 -16.77 -20.73
C ASP A 384 12.55 -16.69 -20.00
N THR A 385 13.23 -17.82 -19.82
CA THR A 385 14.51 -17.91 -19.14
C THR A 385 15.46 -18.80 -19.91
N LYS A 386 16.75 -18.45 -19.94
CA LYS A 386 17.79 -19.21 -20.66
C LYS A 386 18.07 -20.57 -20.03
N HIS A 387 18.03 -20.61 -18.71
CA HIS A 387 18.25 -21.84 -17.92
C HIS A 387 17.51 -21.76 -16.58
N ALA A 388 17.40 -22.89 -15.89
CA ALA A 388 16.63 -23.01 -14.64
C ALA A 388 17.21 -22.22 -13.45
N GLY A 389 18.41 -21.65 -13.58
CA GLY A 389 19.02 -20.78 -12.58
C GLY A 389 18.59 -19.30 -12.68
N ILE A 390 17.65 -18.99 -13.54
CA ILE A 390 17.12 -17.63 -13.70
C ILE A 390 15.66 -17.61 -13.26
N TYR A 391 15.34 -16.70 -12.37
CA TYR A 391 13.98 -16.38 -12.00
C TYR A 391 13.50 -15.16 -12.76
N ARG A 392 12.33 -15.24 -13.39
CA ARG A 392 11.65 -14.11 -14.01
C ARG A 392 10.51 -13.64 -13.11
N VAL A 393 10.60 -12.40 -12.65
CA VAL A 393 9.52 -11.73 -11.95
C VAL A 393 8.40 -11.40 -12.95
N PRO A 394 7.10 -11.51 -12.61
CA PRO A 394 6.03 -11.00 -13.46
C PRO A 394 6.28 -9.56 -13.89
N ASN A 395 5.80 -9.18 -15.09
CA ASN A 395 5.98 -7.81 -15.59
C ASN A 395 5.46 -6.79 -14.57
N VAL A 396 6.26 -5.77 -14.27
CA VAL A 396 5.96 -4.76 -13.24
C VAL A 396 6.07 -3.35 -13.82
N ARG A 397 5.41 -2.40 -13.19
CA ARG A 397 5.49 -0.99 -13.51
C ARG A 397 6.19 -0.26 -12.38
N ILE A 398 7.26 0.48 -12.70
CA ILE A 398 8.08 1.24 -11.76
C ILE A 398 8.27 2.64 -12.35
N ASN A 399 7.99 3.69 -11.60
CA ASN A 399 8.07 5.07 -12.06
C ASN A 399 7.37 5.30 -13.41
N GLY A 400 6.18 4.72 -13.58
CA GLY A 400 5.35 4.87 -14.77
C GLY A 400 5.76 4.04 -15.99
N LYS A 401 6.89 3.31 -15.96
CA LYS A 401 7.38 2.44 -17.04
C LYS A 401 7.25 0.97 -16.69
N GLU A 402 7.08 0.14 -17.72
CA GLU A 402 6.94 -1.32 -17.53
C GLU A 402 8.27 -2.03 -17.76
N TYR A 403 8.56 -3.00 -16.87
CA TYR A 403 9.82 -3.74 -16.86
C TYR A 403 9.63 -5.23 -16.66
N ILE A 404 10.57 -5.97 -17.19
CA ILE A 404 10.86 -7.37 -16.88
C ILE A 404 12.04 -7.40 -15.93
N ILE A 405 11.90 -8.07 -14.79
CA ILE A 405 13.00 -8.27 -13.84
C ILE A 405 13.42 -9.74 -13.90
N LYS A 406 14.71 -9.99 -14.06
CA LYS A 406 15.30 -11.32 -14.00
C LYS A 406 16.38 -11.39 -12.93
N VAL A 407 16.40 -12.48 -12.16
CA VAL A 407 17.38 -12.73 -11.09
C VAL A 407 18.14 -14.00 -11.41
N SER A 408 19.45 -13.93 -11.44
CA SER A 408 20.32 -15.10 -11.64
C SER A 408 20.75 -15.70 -10.31
N PHE A 409 20.45 -16.97 -10.09
CA PHE A 409 20.91 -17.72 -8.91
C PHE A 409 22.35 -18.23 -9.06
N LEU A 410 22.95 -18.09 -10.24
CA LEU A 410 24.34 -18.49 -10.48
C LEU A 410 25.34 -17.46 -9.97
N TYR A 411 24.99 -16.17 -10.03
CA TYR A 411 25.89 -15.09 -9.67
C TYR A 411 25.46 -14.45 -8.37
N GLN A 412 26.21 -14.77 -7.31
CA GLN A 412 25.97 -14.25 -5.97
C GLN A 412 27.23 -13.53 -5.47
N VAL A 413 27.02 -12.39 -4.82
CA VAL A 413 28.08 -11.62 -4.15
C VAL A 413 27.73 -11.51 -2.66
N GLY A 414 28.65 -11.89 -1.80
CA GLY A 414 28.57 -11.61 -0.37
C GLY A 414 29.19 -10.26 -0.06
N SER A 415 28.53 -9.44 0.75
CA SER A 415 29.03 -8.14 1.18
C SER A 415 28.70 -7.87 2.64
N ILE A 416 29.65 -7.26 3.34
CA ILE A 416 29.38 -6.67 4.65
C ILE A 416 28.38 -5.53 4.42
N PRO A 417 27.36 -5.37 5.29
CA PRO A 417 26.41 -4.27 5.20
C PRO A 417 27.16 -2.92 5.02
N ASP A 418 26.64 -2.08 4.15
CA ASP A 418 27.05 -0.69 3.89
C ASP A 418 28.46 -0.46 3.32
N VAL A 419 29.22 -1.49 2.95
CA VAL A 419 30.62 -1.33 2.48
C VAL A 419 30.81 -1.62 0.99
N SER A 420 29.82 -2.20 0.30
CA SER A 420 30.04 -2.56 -1.09
C SER A 420 30.00 -1.36 -2.05
N LYS A 421 31.16 -1.06 -2.64
CA LYS A 421 31.29 -0.08 -3.73
C LYS A 421 30.59 -0.53 -5.03
N TRP A 422 30.13 -1.76 -5.11
CA TRP A 422 29.43 -2.31 -6.27
C TRP A 422 27.97 -1.87 -6.33
N LEU A 423 27.42 -1.46 -5.19
CA LEU A 423 26.02 -1.10 -5.03
C LEU A 423 25.80 0.39 -5.28
N GLY A 424 25.04 0.71 -6.32
CA GLY A 424 24.57 2.03 -6.67
C GLY A 424 23.36 2.47 -5.84
N LYS A 425 22.33 2.97 -6.50
CA LYS A 425 21.09 3.44 -5.87
C LYS A 425 20.12 2.27 -5.63
N PRO A 426 19.42 2.21 -4.50
CA PRO A 426 18.28 1.35 -4.33
C PRO A 426 17.11 1.94 -5.13
N LEU A 427 16.45 1.13 -5.97
CA LEU A 427 15.35 1.60 -6.82
C LEU A 427 13.99 1.15 -6.31
N PHE A 428 13.90 -0.10 -5.86
CA PHE A 428 12.67 -0.67 -5.31
C PHE A 428 13.00 -1.85 -4.39
N ARG A 429 12.00 -2.30 -3.65
CA ARG A 429 12.07 -3.53 -2.87
C ARG A 429 10.99 -4.50 -3.34
N LEU A 430 11.35 -5.76 -3.46
CA LEU A 430 10.37 -6.83 -3.63
C LEU A 430 9.71 -7.13 -2.28
N LYS A 431 8.37 -7.27 -2.29
CA LYS A 431 7.58 -7.60 -1.09
C LYS A 431 7.72 -9.06 -0.70
N ASN A 432 7.42 -9.38 0.55
CA ASN A 432 7.70 -10.69 1.16
C ASN A 432 7.11 -11.88 0.40
N GLN A 433 5.92 -11.77 -0.19
CA GLN A 433 5.28 -12.87 -0.90
C GLN A 433 6.14 -13.39 -2.06
N ILE A 434 6.59 -12.50 -2.95
CA ILE A 434 7.41 -12.89 -4.10
C ILE A 434 8.83 -13.26 -3.67
N LEU A 435 9.36 -12.62 -2.60
CA LEU A 435 10.66 -12.98 -2.05
C LEU A 435 10.69 -14.42 -1.52
N SER A 436 9.62 -14.88 -0.92
CA SER A 436 9.50 -16.26 -0.45
C SER A 436 9.60 -17.26 -1.61
N ASP A 437 8.92 -17.00 -2.74
CA ASP A 437 9.04 -17.84 -3.94
C ASP A 437 10.44 -17.78 -4.55
N ILE A 438 11.04 -16.59 -4.66
CA ILE A 438 12.42 -16.43 -5.17
C ILE A 438 13.41 -17.20 -4.27
N SER A 439 13.28 -17.04 -2.93
CA SER A 439 14.15 -17.73 -1.96
C SER A 439 14.03 -19.25 -2.06
N PHE A 440 12.81 -19.76 -2.18
CA PHE A 440 12.54 -21.18 -2.38
C PHE A 440 13.19 -21.69 -3.67
N LYS A 441 13.01 -21.00 -4.79
CA LYS A 441 13.62 -21.36 -6.07
C LYS A 441 15.15 -21.28 -6.06
N ALA A 442 15.71 -20.26 -5.39
CA ALA A 442 17.15 -20.13 -5.22
C ALA A 442 17.72 -21.31 -4.41
N SER A 443 17.05 -21.69 -3.32
CA SER A 443 17.42 -22.84 -2.50
C SER A 443 17.35 -24.16 -3.27
N GLN A 444 16.26 -24.40 -4.01
CA GLN A 444 16.14 -25.56 -4.89
C GLN A 444 17.23 -25.62 -5.96
N HIS A 445 17.59 -24.46 -6.52
CA HIS A 445 18.67 -24.41 -7.51
C HIS A 445 20.03 -24.76 -6.89
N ALA A 446 20.33 -24.30 -5.69
CA ALA A 446 21.59 -24.56 -4.99
C ALA A 446 21.74 -26.03 -4.55
N THR A 447 20.63 -26.72 -4.27
CA THR A 447 20.61 -28.10 -3.72
C THR A 447 20.28 -29.18 -4.75
N ARG A 448 20.22 -28.86 -6.05
CA ARG A 448 19.92 -29.85 -7.11
C ARG A 448 20.92 -31.01 -7.09
N PRO A 449 20.46 -32.26 -6.90
CA PRO A 449 21.35 -33.43 -6.99
C PRO A 449 21.80 -33.66 -8.43
N GLY A 450 23.09 -33.86 -8.61
CA GLY A 450 23.61 -34.38 -9.86
C GLY A 450 23.33 -35.88 -9.95
N ILE A 451 22.37 -36.29 -10.75
CA ILE A 451 22.10 -37.71 -11.00
C ILE A 451 22.72 -38.11 -12.33
N ILE A 452 23.59 -39.10 -12.32
CA ILE A 452 24.06 -39.74 -13.55
C ILE A 452 22.96 -40.69 -14.02
N ARG A 453 22.45 -40.48 -15.24
CA ARG A 453 21.50 -41.37 -15.88
C ARG A 453 22.19 -42.00 -17.07
N PHE A 454 22.02 -43.31 -17.19
CA PHE A 454 22.38 -44.06 -18.37
C PHE A 454 21.06 -44.45 -19.03
N ASP A 455 20.66 -43.77 -20.09
CA ASP A 455 19.46 -44.08 -20.86
C ASP A 455 19.78 -45.06 -21.96
#